data_d4e55a75c8686e9931cb8520878e35a2
#
_entry.id   d4e55a75c8686e9931cb8520878e35a2
#
_cell.length_a   1.000
_cell.length_b   1.000
_cell.length_c   1.000
_cell.angle_alpha   90.00
_cell.angle_beta   90.00
_cell.angle_gamma   90.00
#
_symmetry.space_group_name_H-M   'P 1'
#
loop_
_entity.id
_entity.type
_entity.pdbx_description
1 polymer ?
#
loop_
_entity_poly.entity_id
_entity_poly.type
_entity_poly.pdbx_seq_one_letter_code
_entity_poly.pdbx_strand_id
1 'polypeptide(L)'
;MNNRVASKIALAIITFIAVAAVLLVVGPQRIALAQDKTGDEALATQLEDHSESGFHNLTAFTLQDGKATFAGLGSDEHTEVEIGSVTKMFTGELARQLVDEGKLKPDTTVGEVLDVGDAPVADVTVRELLDHTSGLPRLASTDLLSSLASGVTGSNPYEGETVEDIMAAATNAELKNRGEESYSNLGYGLLGHVVETVAGQPYEQMLKERIFEPAEMTETYLMTPGSVPEDAPRGLTNTGRHAEPWEMEGSAPAGAIRSTASDMAKFAEWFMDNGDTEYGWVPNEDGPGFWHNGGTYGYSTMLIIEPDTKRAAFANNDSRVGTEDLAQALFDELAS
;
A
#
# COMPACT_ATOMS: atom_id res chain seq x y z
N MET A 1 -10.54 -61.55 10.73
CA MET A 1 -10.37 -60.13 11.08
C MET A 1 -11.75 -59.59 11.45
N ASN A 2 -11.93 -59.04 12.64
CA ASN A 2 -13.25 -58.75 13.19
C ASN A 2 -13.90 -57.60 12.38
N ASN A 3 -15.14 -57.75 11.87
CA ASN A 3 -15.82 -56.74 11.04
C ASN A 3 -15.79 -55.32 11.63
N ARG A 4 -15.74 -55.18 12.95
CA ARG A 4 -15.57 -53.89 13.64
C ARG A 4 -14.20 -53.24 13.42
N VAL A 5 -13.13 -54.03 13.26
CA VAL A 5 -11.78 -53.49 12.98
C VAL A 5 -11.67 -53.04 11.52
N ALA A 6 -12.22 -53.83 10.59
CA ALA A 6 -12.27 -53.47 9.17
C ALA A 6 -13.07 -52.19 8.94
N SER A 7 -14.23 -52.02 9.63
CA SER A 7 -15.04 -50.80 9.54
C SER A 7 -14.32 -49.54 10.09
N LYS A 8 -13.58 -49.67 11.20
CA LYS A 8 -12.80 -48.57 11.75
C LYS A 8 -11.63 -48.14 10.82
N ILE A 9 -10.97 -49.12 10.19
CA ILE A 9 -9.90 -48.87 9.23
C ILE A 9 -10.47 -48.15 7.99
N ALA A 10 -11.59 -48.61 7.46
CA ALA A 10 -12.26 -48.00 6.32
C ALA A 10 -12.68 -46.56 6.64
N LEU A 11 -13.26 -46.29 7.81
CA LEU A 11 -13.62 -44.94 8.24
C LEU A 11 -12.38 -44.04 8.38
N ALA A 12 -11.29 -44.53 8.96
CA ALA A 12 -10.06 -43.77 9.08
C ALA A 12 -9.45 -43.40 7.71
N ILE A 13 -9.51 -44.33 6.74
CA ILE A 13 -9.03 -44.06 5.37
C ILE A 13 -9.93 -43.01 4.69
N ILE A 14 -11.25 -43.12 4.80
CA ILE A 14 -12.18 -42.15 4.23
C ILE A 14 -11.97 -40.77 4.84
N THR A 15 -11.81 -40.69 6.17
CA THR A 15 -11.54 -39.44 6.85
C THR A 15 -10.20 -38.84 6.40
N PHE A 16 -9.14 -39.65 6.30
CA PHE A 16 -7.84 -39.21 5.80
C PHE A 16 -7.94 -38.68 4.37
N ILE A 17 -8.60 -39.39 3.46
CA ILE A 17 -8.80 -38.94 2.08
C ILE A 17 -9.60 -37.63 2.04
N ALA A 18 -10.66 -37.50 2.84
CA ALA A 18 -11.47 -36.30 2.92
C ALA A 18 -10.64 -35.10 3.44
N VAL A 19 -9.87 -35.30 4.52
CA VAL A 19 -8.96 -34.27 5.07
C VAL A 19 -7.88 -33.90 4.06
N ALA A 20 -7.26 -34.90 3.42
CA ALA A 20 -6.24 -34.67 2.39
C ALA A 20 -6.83 -33.91 1.18
N ALA A 21 -8.03 -34.24 0.73
CA ALA A 21 -8.73 -33.53 -0.35
C ALA A 21 -9.04 -32.07 0.06
N VAL A 22 -9.49 -31.85 1.29
CA VAL A 22 -9.69 -30.49 1.83
C VAL A 22 -8.37 -29.73 1.87
N LEU A 23 -7.29 -30.33 2.37
CA LEU A 23 -5.98 -29.70 2.44
C LEU A 23 -5.41 -29.39 1.04
N LEU A 24 -5.67 -30.21 0.03
CA LEU A 24 -5.29 -29.92 -1.35
C LEU A 24 -6.05 -28.72 -1.95
N VAL A 25 -7.32 -28.53 -1.52
CA VAL A 25 -8.17 -27.45 -2.03
C VAL A 25 -7.98 -26.16 -1.24
N VAL A 26 -7.87 -26.22 0.10
CA VAL A 26 -7.81 -25.05 0.98
C VAL A 26 -6.46 -24.89 1.71
N GLY A 27 -5.55 -25.85 1.56
CA GLY A 27 -4.22 -25.79 2.19
C GLY A 27 -3.30 -24.76 1.51
N PRO A 28 -2.18 -24.41 2.17
CA PRO A 28 -1.18 -23.51 1.61
C PRO A 28 -0.63 -24.03 0.29
N GLN A 29 -0.45 -23.12 -0.66
CA GLN A 29 0.23 -23.38 -1.93
C GLN A 29 1.67 -22.89 -1.86
N ARG A 30 2.56 -23.49 -2.63
CA ARG A 30 3.96 -23.05 -2.69
C ARG A 30 4.06 -21.75 -3.47
N ILE A 31 4.61 -20.73 -2.84
CA ILE A 31 5.04 -19.51 -3.53
C ILE A 31 6.47 -19.76 -4.03
N ALA A 32 6.72 -19.47 -5.28
CA ALA A 32 8.04 -19.62 -5.90
C ALA A 32 8.29 -18.42 -6.82
N LEU A 33 9.52 -17.91 -6.78
CA LEU A 33 9.96 -16.83 -7.64
C LEU A 33 9.82 -17.22 -9.12
N ALA A 34 9.21 -16.34 -9.89
CA ALA A 34 9.15 -16.48 -11.34
C ALA A 34 10.55 -16.38 -11.96
N GLN A 35 10.74 -17.10 -13.07
CA GLN A 35 12.04 -17.16 -13.73
C GLN A 35 12.10 -16.38 -15.05
N ASP A 36 10.94 -15.96 -15.56
CA ASP A 36 10.84 -15.20 -16.81
C ASP A 36 11.27 -13.76 -16.57
N LYS A 37 12.41 -13.37 -17.13
CA LYS A 37 12.99 -12.03 -17.03
C LYS A 37 12.39 -11.10 -18.08
N THR A 38 12.11 -9.85 -17.68
CA THR A 38 11.69 -8.75 -18.55
C THR A 38 12.56 -7.52 -18.32
N GLY A 39 12.60 -6.62 -19.30
CA GLY A 39 13.32 -5.35 -19.20
C GLY A 39 14.84 -5.48 -19.26
N ASP A 40 15.56 -4.73 -18.42
CA ASP A 40 17.03 -4.71 -18.39
C ASP A 40 17.59 -5.97 -17.73
N GLU A 41 18.52 -6.64 -18.40
CA GLU A 41 19.07 -7.94 -17.97
C GLU A 41 19.94 -7.81 -16.68
N ALA A 42 20.65 -6.70 -16.53
CA ALA A 42 21.48 -6.46 -15.35
C ALA A 42 20.59 -6.24 -14.13
N LEU A 43 19.58 -5.37 -14.23
CA LEU A 43 18.62 -5.12 -13.17
C LEU A 43 17.81 -6.39 -12.85
N ALA A 44 17.38 -7.17 -13.85
CA ALA A 44 16.70 -8.45 -13.63
C ALA A 44 17.58 -9.47 -12.87
N THR A 45 18.90 -9.42 -13.08
CA THR A 45 19.85 -10.27 -12.34
C THR A 45 19.97 -9.80 -10.88
N GLN A 46 19.99 -8.49 -10.63
CA GLN A 46 19.94 -7.94 -9.28
C GLN A 46 18.67 -8.36 -8.53
N LEU A 47 17.51 -8.35 -9.23
CA LEU A 47 16.25 -8.87 -8.66
C LEU A 47 16.35 -10.33 -8.23
N GLU A 48 17.03 -11.18 -9.02
CA GLU A 48 17.28 -12.58 -8.64
C GLU A 48 18.22 -12.68 -7.43
N ASP A 49 19.34 -11.95 -7.46
CA ASP A 49 20.40 -12.04 -6.46
C ASP A 49 19.91 -11.54 -5.07
N HIS A 50 19.01 -10.56 -5.04
CA HIS A 50 18.42 -10.02 -3.82
C HIS A 50 17.04 -10.60 -3.49
N SER A 51 16.58 -11.62 -4.24
CA SER A 51 15.29 -12.23 -3.98
C SER A 51 15.28 -13.08 -2.73
N GLU A 52 14.14 -13.08 -2.03
CA GLU A 52 13.94 -13.84 -0.81
C GLU A 52 12.93 -14.98 -0.99
N SER A 53 12.98 -15.90 -0.01
CA SER A 53 11.99 -17.00 0.03
C SER A 53 10.59 -16.46 0.26
N GLY A 54 9.67 -16.78 -0.66
CA GLY A 54 8.29 -16.31 -0.63
C GLY A 54 8.02 -15.16 -1.60
N PHE A 55 9.02 -14.65 -2.29
CA PHE A 55 8.81 -13.81 -3.47
C PHE A 55 8.16 -14.63 -4.59
N HIS A 56 7.33 -13.95 -5.42
CA HIS A 56 6.61 -14.57 -6.54
C HIS A 56 6.92 -13.83 -7.84
N ASN A 57 6.14 -12.84 -8.24
CA ASN A 57 6.49 -11.96 -9.35
C ASN A 57 7.08 -10.67 -8.79
N LEU A 58 8.15 -10.19 -9.43
CA LEU A 58 8.80 -8.94 -9.06
C LEU A 58 8.73 -7.95 -10.21
N THR A 59 8.50 -6.67 -9.90
CA THR A 59 8.72 -5.56 -10.82
C THR A 59 9.48 -4.46 -10.10
N ALA A 60 10.42 -3.84 -10.78
CA ALA A 60 11.23 -2.78 -10.22
C ALA A 60 11.63 -1.74 -11.25
N PHE A 61 11.99 -0.56 -10.76
CA PHE A 61 12.78 0.39 -11.52
C PHE A 61 13.91 0.98 -10.67
N THR A 62 14.93 1.44 -11.36
CA THR A 62 15.90 2.40 -10.84
C THR A 62 15.86 3.66 -11.69
N LEU A 63 15.96 4.84 -11.06
CA LEU A 63 15.96 6.14 -11.72
C LEU A 63 17.26 6.89 -11.36
N GLN A 64 18.00 7.32 -12.37
CA GLN A 64 19.20 8.13 -12.21
C GLN A 64 19.40 9.02 -13.43
N ASP A 65 19.81 10.26 -13.24
CA ASP A 65 20.07 11.24 -14.30
C ASP A 65 18.88 11.42 -15.28
N GLY A 66 17.64 11.36 -14.77
CA GLY A 66 16.41 11.46 -15.57
C GLY A 66 16.13 10.24 -16.45
N LYS A 67 16.82 9.12 -16.21
CA LYS A 67 16.60 7.87 -16.95
C LYS A 67 16.12 6.77 -16.02
N ALA A 68 14.91 6.28 -16.25
CA ALA A 68 14.41 5.07 -15.61
C ALA A 68 14.90 3.81 -16.36
N THR A 69 15.29 2.81 -15.58
CA THR A 69 15.61 1.46 -16.06
C THR A 69 14.68 0.50 -15.35
N PHE A 70 14.02 -0.38 -16.11
CA PHE A 70 12.99 -1.29 -15.60
C PHE A 70 13.41 -2.73 -15.74
N ALA A 71 12.99 -3.58 -14.81
CA ALA A 71 13.09 -5.02 -14.92
C ALA A 71 11.97 -5.72 -14.14
N GLY A 72 11.72 -6.98 -14.47
CA GLY A 72 10.78 -7.83 -13.76
C GLY A 72 11.16 -9.30 -13.82
N LEU A 73 10.59 -10.07 -12.91
CA LEU A 73 10.59 -11.52 -12.88
C LEU A 73 9.13 -11.98 -12.87
N GLY A 74 8.62 -12.52 -13.98
CA GLY A 74 7.23 -12.91 -14.17
C GLY A 74 6.24 -11.74 -14.32
N SER A 75 6.73 -10.51 -14.35
CA SER A 75 5.99 -9.27 -14.56
C SER A 75 6.85 -8.30 -15.39
N ASP A 76 6.31 -7.17 -15.79
CA ASP A 76 7.01 -6.10 -16.50
C ASP A 76 6.67 -4.73 -15.91
N GLU A 77 7.20 -3.67 -16.50
CA GLU A 77 6.98 -2.29 -16.06
C GLU A 77 5.54 -1.80 -16.19
N HIS A 78 4.69 -2.48 -16.96
CA HIS A 78 3.27 -2.17 -17.17
C HIS A 78 2.33 -3.08 -16.39
N THR A 79 2.87 -4.06 -15.66
CA THR A 79 2.07 -4.94 -14.82
C THR A 79 1.49 -4.16 -13.65
N GLU A 80 0.16 -4.14 -13.53
CA GLU A 80 -0.55 -3.46 -12.46
C GLU A 80 -0.28 -4.09 -11.09
N VAL A 81 0.01 -3.26 -10.10
CA VAL A 81 0.28 -3.65 -8.72
C VAL A 81 -0.44 -2.73 -7.73
N GLU A 82 -0.79 -3.25 -6.57
CA GLU A 82 -1.26 -2.43 -5.45
C GLU A 82 -0.06 -1.83 -4.73
N ILE A 83 -0.01 -0.49 -4.62
CA ILE A 83 1.11 0.17 -3.93
C ILE A 83 0.87 0.38 -2.43
N GLY A 84 -0.31 -0.02 -1.93
CA GLY A 84 -0.65 0.06 -0.51
C GLY A 84 -0.36 1.44 0.08
N SER A 85 0.33 1.47 1.21
CA SER A 85 0.58 2.72 1.94
C SER A 85 1.47 3.75 1.23
N VAL A 86 2.13 3.42 0.11
CA VAL A 86 2.76 4.45 -0.74
C VAL A 86 1.72 5.45 -1.26
N THR A 87 0.43 5.10 -1.29
CA THR A 87 -0.70 6.02 -1.50
C THR A 87 -0.64 7.27 -0.61
N LYS A 88 -0.10 7.15 0.60
CA LYS A 88 0.00 8.27 1.55
C LYS A 88 0.87 9.42 1.03
N MET A 89 1.83 9.12 0.18
CA MET A 89 2.67 10.15 -0.46
C MET A 89 1.86 11.04 -1.39
N PHE A 90 0.88 10.45 -2.08
CA PHE A 90 -0.07 11.19 -2.91
C PHE A 90 -1.01 12.04 -2.06
N THR A 91 -1.51 11.50 -0.94
CA THR A 91 -2.37 12.25 -0.01
C THR A 91 -1.62 13.40 0.64
N GLY A 92 -0.36 13.17 1.05
CA GLY A 92 0.52 14.22 1.58
C GLY A 92 0.79 15.32 0.57
N GLU A 93 1.04 14.95 -0.67
CA GLU A 93 1.27 15.90 -1.77
C GLU A 93 0.02 16.76 -2.06
N LEU A 94 -1.18 16.18 -2.04
CA LEU A 94 -2.41 16.96 -2.17
C LEU A 94 -2.58 17.95 -1.01
N ALA A 95 -2.26 17.55 0.23
CA ALA A 95 -2.29 18.44 1.38
C ALA A 95 -1.26 19.58 1.23
N ARG A 96 -0.03 19.27 0.78
CA ARG A 96 1.03 20.25 0.49
C ARG A 96 0.56 21.28 -0.54
N GLN A 97 -0.03 20.86 -1.65
CA GLN A 97 -0.52 21.76 -2.69
C GLN A 97 -1.58 22.74 -2.15
N LEU A 98 -2.50 22.26 -1.30
CA LEU A 98 -3.48 23.12 -0.65
C LEU A 98 -2.83 24.11 0.34
N VAL A 99 -1.74 23.72 0.98
CA VAL A 99 -0.94 24.63 1.84
C VAL A 99 -0.28 25.71 1.00
N ASP A 100 0.33 25.36 -0.12
CA ASP A 100 0.95 26.33 -1.05
C ASP A 100 -0.10 27.28 -1.68
N GLU A 101 -1.31 26.80 -1.92
CA GLU A 101 -2.45 27.62 -2.36
C GLU A 101 -3.00 28.52 -1.24
N GLY A 102 -2.52 28.40 0.00
CA GLY A 102 -3.03 29.12 1.18
C GLY A 102 -4.44 28.72 1.61
N LYS A 103 -4.94 27.60 1.14
CA LYS A 103 -6.27 27.04 1.48
C LYS A 103 -6.24 26.19 2.75
N LEU A 104 -5.10 25.61 3.05
CA LEU A 104 -4.84 24.77 4.20
C LEU A 104 -3.58 25.26 4.91
N LYS A 105 -3.40 24.90 6.19
CA LYS A 105 -2.17 25.10 6.92
C LYS A 105 -1.82 23.83 7.68
N PRO A 106 -0.53 23.58 7.97
CA PRO A 106 -0.13 22.43 8.79
C PRO A 106 -0.77 22.42 10.19
N ASP A 107 -1.05 23.61 10.77
CA ASP A 107 -1.68 23.81 12.06
C ASP A 107 -3.22 23.90 12.00
N THR A 108 -3.84 23.82 10.81
CA THR A 108 -5.30 23.72 10.68
C THR A 108 -5.79 22.46 11.40
N THR A 109 -6.80 22.61 12.25
CA THR A 109 -7.36 21.49 12.99
C THR A 109 -8.50 20.79 12.23
N VAL A 110 -8.74 19.54 12.54
CA VAL A 110 -9.83 18.75 11.94
C VAL A 110 -11.18 19.45 12.16
N GLY A 111 -11.43 19.97 13.37
CA GLY A 111 -12.68 20.65 13.71
C GLY A 111 -12.89 21.99 13.00
N GLU A 112 -11.85 22.62 12.44
CA GLU A 112 -11.98 23.81 11.59
C GLU A 112 -12.52 23.46 10.20
N VAL A 113 -12.41 22.19 9.78
CA VAL A 113 -12.75 21.75 8.41
C VAL A 113 -13.95 20.80 8.41
N LEU A 114 -14.00 19.85 9.34
CA LEU A 114 -14.99 18.77 9.40
C LEU A 114 -15.91 18.95 10.62
N ASP A 115 -17.18 18.60 10.46
CA ASP A 115 -18.14 18.61 11.57
C ASP A 115 -17.94 17.36 12.45
N VAL A 116 -17.08 17.48 13.44
CA VAL A 116 -16.78 16.45 14.45
C VAL A 116 -17.23 16.85 15.87
N GLY A 117 -17.96 17.95 16.00
CA GLY A 117 -18.44 18.49 17.29
C GLY A 117 -17.28 18.76 18.27
N ASP A 118 -17.53 18.48 19.56
CA ASP A 118 -16.53 18.66 20.64
C ASP A 118 -15.68 17.40 20.88
N ALA A 119 -15.55 16.50 19.86
CA ALA A 119 -14.76 15.29 19.98
C ALA A 119 -13.26 15.59 20.13
N PRO A 120 -12.47 14.73 20.82
CA PRO A 120 -11.02 14.94 20.97
C PRO A 120 -10.28 15.14 19.64
N VAL A 121 -10.75 14.53 18.55
CA VAL A 121 -10.17 14.66 17.21
C VAL A 121 -10.32 16.07 16.64
N ALA A 122 -11.24 16.90 17.13
CA ALA A 122 -11.44 18.25 16.65
C ALA A 122 -10.17 19.13 16.77
N ASP A 123 -9.36 18.90 17.79
CA ASP A 123 -8.12 19.64 18.03
C ASP A 123 -6.89 19.05 17.34
N VAL A 124 -7.03 17.90 16.64
CA VAL A 124 -5.93 17.28 15.90
C VAL A 124 -5.62 18.11 14.66
N THR A 125 -4.34 18.40 14.43
CA THR A 125 -3.89 19.20 13.30
C THR A 125 -3.58 18.34 12.06
N VAL A 126 -3.56 18.97 10.88
CA VAL A 126 -3.12 18.35 9.63
C VAL A 126 -1.70 17.80 9.76
N ARG A 127 -0.79 18.53 10.43
CA ARG A 127 0.58 18.06 10.70
C ARG A 127 0.58 16.78 11.52
N GLU A 128 -0.22 16.69 12.57
CA GLU A 128 -0.30 15.48 13.39
C GLU A 128 -0.87 14.27 12.63
N LEU A 129 -1.75 14.49 11.65
CA LEU A 129 -2.24 13.43 10.78
C LEU A 129 -1.15 12.94 9.81
N LEU A 130 -0.42 13.87 9.17
CA LEU A 130 0.70 13.59 8.27
C LEU A 130 1.82 12.80 8.97
N ASP A 131 2.20 13.23 10.17
CA ASP A 131 3.35 12.70 10.93
C ASP A 131 2.97 11.50 11.81
N HIS A 132 1.73 11.01 11.73
CA HIS A 132 1.23 9.91 12.57
C HIS A 132 1.30 10.18 14.08
N THR A 133 1.23 11.45 14.51
CA THR A 133 1.32 11.86 15.93
C THR A 133 -0.02 12.24 16.54
N SER A 134 -1.12 12.03 15.82
CA SER A 134 -2.48 12.40 16.26
C SER A 134 -3.01 11.60 17.45
N GLY A 135 -2.42 10.43 17.74
CA GLY A 135 -2.94 9.50 18.76
C GLY A 135 -4.18 8.72 18.32
N LEU A 136 -4.60 8.84 17.05
CA LEU A 136 -5.68 8.04 16.48
C LEU A 136 -5.29 6.56 16.38
N PRO A 137 -6.24 5.62 16.54
CA PRO A 137 -5.95 4.19 16.35
C PRO A 137 -5.52 3.87 14.91
N ARG A 138 -4.85 2.72 14.74
CA ARG A 138 -4.35 2.28 13.44
C ARG A 138 -5.44 2.13 12.38
N LEU A 139 -6.60 1.61 12.75
CA LEU A 139 -7.73 1.29 11.86
C LEU A 139 -9.04 1.84 12.44
N ALA A 140 -10.03 2.10 11.59
CA ALA A 140 -11.37 2.49 12.00
C ALA A 140 -12.09 1.36 12.76
N SER A 141 -11.95 0.13 12.28
CA SER A 141 -12.48 -1.06 12.97
C SER A 141 -11.39 -1.78 13.77
N THR A 142 -11.71 -2.16 15.00
CA THR A 142 -10.85 -2.94 15.90
C THR A 142 -11.31 -4.41 16.01
N ASP A 143 -12.14 -4.90 15.09
CA ASP A 143 -12.57 -6.30 15.09
C ASP A 143 -11.40 -7.22 14.72
N LEU A 144 -10.73 -7.72 15.76
CA LEU A 144 -9.58 -8.62 15.65
C LEU A 144 -9.92 -9.92 14.93
N LEU A 145 -11.15 -10.44 15.09
CA LEU A 145 -11.54 -11.72 14.48
C LEU A 145 -11.72 -11.55 12.98
N SER A 146 -12.33 -10.46 12.55
CA SER A 146 -12.48 -10.11 11.13
C SER A 146 -11.12 -9.90 10.48
N SER A 147 -10.24 -9.12 11.10
CA SER A 147 -8.88 -8.86 10.61
C SER A 147 -8.03 -10.13 10.48
N LEU A 148 -8.12 -11.05 11.45
CA LEU A 148 -7.42 -12.34 11.39
C LEU A 148 -7.99 -13.24 10.28
N ALA A 149 -9.32 -13.28 10.12
CA ALA A 149 -9.98 -14.05 9.07
C ALA A 149 -9.56 -13.53 7.70
N SER A 150 -9.63 -12.22 7.45
CA SER A 150 -9.22 -11.58 6.20
C SER A 150 -7.73 -11.82 5.90
N GLY A 151 -6.87 -11.78 6.92
CA GLY A 151 -5.44 -12.08 6.76
C GLY A 151 -5.14 -13.52 6.31
N VAL A 152 -6.01 -14.47 6.62
CA VAL A 152 -5.89 -15.88 6.20
C VAL A 152 -6.57 -16.13 4.86
N THR A 153 -7.75 -15.57 4.65
CA THR A 153 -8.56 -15.76 3.43
C THR A 153 -8.08 -14.91 2.27
N GLY A 154 -7.43 -13.77 2.55
CA GLY A 154 -7.06 -12.76 1.56
C GLY A 154 -8.22 -11.87 1.15
N SER A 155 -9.34 -11.90 1.88
CA SER A 155 -10.47 -11.00 1.62
C SER A 155 -10.11 -9.55 1.94
N ASN A 156 -10.76 -8.61 1.24
CA ASN A 156 -10.55 -7.19 1.46
C ASN A 156 -10.96 -6.77 2.89
N PRO A 157 -10.04 -6.28 3.75
CA PRO A 157 -10.37 -5.89 5.12
C PRO A 157 -11.14 -4.57 5.22
N TYR A 158 -11.26 -3.83 4.12
CA TYR A 158 -11.94 -2.54 4.01
C TYR A 158 -13.30 -2.64 3.30
N GLU A 159 -13.75 -3.88 2.99
CA GLU A 159 -15.01 -4.09 2.29
C GLU A 159 -16.18 -3.46 3.07
N GLY A 160 -16.90 -2.54 2.43
CA GLY A 160 -18.05 -1.85 3.01
C GLY A 160 -17.72 -0.76 4.02
N GLU A 161 -16.44 -0.41 4.23
CA GLU A 161 -16.03 0.73 5.07
C GLU A 161 -16.31 2.05 4.34
N THR A 162 -17.25 2.82 4.85
CA THR A 162 -17.68 4.09 4.27
C THR A 162 -16.94 5.30 4.85
N VAL A 163 -17.14 6.49 4.24
CA VAL A 163 -16.67 7.76 4.80
C VAL A 163 -17.28 8.02 6.18
N GLU A 164 -18.57 7.70 6.35
CA GLU A 164 -19.26 7.85 7.61
C GLU A 164 -18.65 6.98 8.72
N ASP A 165 -18.16 5.78 8.39
CA ASP A 165 -17.47 4.90 9.33
C ASP A 165 -16.14 5.50 9.79
N ILE A 166 -15.36 6.09 8.87
CA ILE A 166 -14.12 6.82 9.20
C ILE A 166 -14.42 8.00 10.11
N MET A 167 -15.43 8.81 9.77
CA MET A 167 -15.83 9.97 10.58
C MET A 167 -16.31 9.54 11.98
N ALA A 168 -17.13 8.49 12.05
CA ALA A 168 -17.60 7.94 13.32
C ALA A 168 -16.44 7.36 14.15
N ALA A 169 -15.53 6.62 13.54
CA ALA A 169 -14.36 6.05 14.22
C ALA A 169 -13.45 7.16 14.78
N ALA A 170 -13.17 8.19 13.99
CA ALA A 170 -12.33 9.31 14.41
C ALA A 170 -12.98 10.13 15.54
N THR A 171 -14.29 10.42 15.43
CA THR A 171 -15.06 11.18 16.42
C THR A 171 -15.17 10.47 17.76
N ASN A 172 -15.30 9.12 17.75
CA ASN A 172 -15.38 8.31 18.95
C ASN A 172 -14.03 7.83 19.49
N ALA A 173 -12.93 8.14 18.80
CA ALA A 173 -11.60 7.68 19.21
C ALA A 173 -11.14 8.33 20.53
N GLU A 174 -10.57 7.50 21.40
CA GLU A 174 -9.70 7.98 22.48
C GLU A 174 -8.31 8.20 21.90
N LEU A 175 -7.82 9.44 21.89
CA LEU A 175 -6.47 9.75 21.43
C LEU A 175 -5.44 9.25 22.44
N LYS A 176 -4.57 8.32 22.01
CA LYS A 176 -3.54 7.73 22.87
C LYS A 176 -2.17 8.23 22.46
N ASN A 177 -1.39 8.66 23.45
CA ASN A 177 0.00 9.11 23.25
C ASN A 177 0.10 10.19 22.15
N ARG A 178 -0.89 11.11 22.06
CA ARG A 178 -0.84 12.22 21.10
C ARG A 178 0.48 12.98 21.23
N GLY A 179 1.14 13.24 20.12
CA GLY A 179 2.48 13.82 20.03
C GLY A 179 3.61 12.78 19.94
N GLU A 180 3.33 11.49 20.15
CA GLU A 180 4.24 10.38 19.87
C GLU A 180 3.84 9.71 18.55
N GLU A 181 4.82 9.25 17.76
CA GLU A 181 4.56 8.58 16.50
C GLU A 181 3.82 7.24 16.72
N SER A 182 2.69 7.11 16.06
CA SER A 182 1.87 5.88 16.05
C SER A 182 1.13 5.77 14.72
N TYR A 183 1.63 4.90 13.85
CA TYR A 183 1.11 4.73 12.49
C TYR A 183 -0.40 4.52 12.44
N SER A 184 -1.13 5.38 11.69
CA SER A 184 -2.59 5.38 11.62
C SER A 184 -3.11 5.49 10.19
N ASN A 185 -3.77 4.43 9.69
CA ASN A 185 -4.54 4.48 8.45
C ASN A 185 -5.82 5.31 8.63
N LEU A 186 -6.45 5.23 9.81
CA LEU A 186 -7.59 6.09 10.15
C LEU A 186 -7.22 7.58 10.03
N GLY A 187 -6.02 7.95 10.52
CA GLY A 187 -5.51 9.32 10.39
C GLY A 187 -5.38 9.79 8.95
N TYR A 188 -4.86 8.94 8.06
CA TYR A 188 -4.75 9.29 6.63
C TYR A 188 -6.08 9.23 5.88
N GLY A 189 -6.99 8.32 6.23
CA GLY A 189 -8.37 8.37 5.74
C GLY A 189 -9.00 9.74 6.09
N LEU A 190 -8.92 10.15 7.36
CA LEU A 190 -9.42 11.44 7.82
C LEU A 190 -8.72 12.62 7.12
N LEU A 191 -7.39 12.58 6.93
CA LEU A 191 -6.63 13.60 6.20
C LEU A 191 -7.14 13.76 4.75
N GLY A 192 -7.43 12.66 4.06
CA GLY A 192 -8.01 12.72 2.73
C GLY A 192 -9.36 13.45 2.70
N HIS A 193 -10.21 13.24 3.70
CA HIS A 193 -11.51 13.95 3.80
C HIS A 193 -11.34 15.43 4.18
N VAL A 194 -10.32 15.78 4.97
CA VAL A 194 -9.94 17.19 5.21
C VAL A 194 -9.53 17.84 3.88
N VAL A 195 -8.66 17.20 3.13
CA VAL A 195 -8.16 17.66 1.82
C VAL A 195 -9.31 17.84 0.82
N GLU A 196 -10.19 16.85 0.72
CA GLU A 196 -11.38 16.88 -0.15
C GLU A 196 -12.32 18.04 0.21
N THR A 197 -12.61 18.22 1.50
CA THR A 197 -13.50 19.28 1.99
C THR A 197 -12.92 20.66 1.75
N VAL A 198 -11.65 20.88 2.02
CA VAL A 198 -10.95 22.16 1.77
C VAL A 198 -10.88 22.48 0.30
N ALA A 199 -10.64 21.50 -0.56
CA ALA A 199 -10.60 21.68 -2.00
C ALA A 199 -11.99 21.90 -2.61
N GLY A 200 -13.05 21.37 -1.99
CA GLY A 200 -14.40 21.32 -2.53
C GLY A 200 -14.48 20.42 -3.78
N GLN A 201 -13.65 19.39 -3.87
CA GLN A 201 -13.47 18.52 -5.02
C GLN A 201 -13.22 17.07 -4.55
N PRO A 202 -13.82 16.04 -5.20
CA PRO A 202 -13.62 14.65 -4.84
C PRO A 202 -12.14 14.24 -4.83
N TYR A 203 -11.73 13.43 -3.85
CA TYR A 203 -10.35 12.99 -3.67
C TYR A 203 -9.76 12.33 -4.92
N GLU A 204 -10.52 11.41 -5.56
CA GLU A 204 -10.11 10.75 -6.80
C GLU A 204 -9.85 11.75 -7.94
N GLN A 205 -10.72 12.75 -8.07
CA GLN A 205 -10.58 13.80 -9.09
C GLN A 205 -9.34 14.65 -8.82
N MET A 206 -9.06 14.96 -7.54
CA MET A 206 -7.84 15.69 -7.16
C MET A 206 -6.58 14.90 -7.50
N LEU A 207 -6.53 13.60 -7.18
CA LEU A 207 -5.42 12.73 -7.58
C LEU A 207 -5.18 12.80 -9.08
N LYS A 208 -6.23 12.64 -9.86
CA LYS A 208 -6.17 12.66 -11.33
C LYS A 208 -5.62 13.99 -11.85
N GLU A 209 -6.28 15.11 -11.49
CA GLU A 209 -5.98 16.42 -12.08
C GLU A 209 -4.67 17.03 -11.55
N ARG A 210 -4.30 16.74 -10.30
CA ARG A 210 -3.19 17.40 -9.63
C ARG A 210 -1.91 16.58 -9.58
N ILE A 211 -1.99 15.26 -9.75
CA ILE A 211 -0.83 14.37 -9.70
C ILE A 211 -0.76 13.47 -10.93
N PHE A 212 -1.78 12.65 -11.22
CA PHE A 212 -1.67 11.65 -12.28
C PHE A 212 -1.49 12.28 -13.67
N GLU A 213 -2.31 13.28 -14.02
CA GLU A 213 -2.18 13.97 -15.31
C GLU A 213 -0.87 14.77 -15.41
N PRO A 214 -0.46 15.60 -14.42
CA PRO A 214 0.83 16.31 -14.47
C PRO A 214 2.05 15.40 -14.50
N ALA A 215 2.00 14.24 -13.84
CA ALA A 215 3.06 13.24 -13.85
C ALA A 215 2.96 12.23 -15.00
N GLU A 216 1.98 12.38 -15.92
CA GLU A 216 1.72 11.48 -17.05
C GLU A 216 1.48 10.00 -16.63
N MET A 217 0.87 9.79 -15.47
CA MET A 217 0.54 8.47 -14.91
C MET A 217 -0.76 7.94 -15.53
N THR A 218 -0.68 7.30 -16.67
CA THR A 218 -1.85 6.88 -17.46
C THR A 218 -2.38 5.48 -17.11
N GLU A 219 -1.62 4.72 -16.32
CA GLU A 219 -1.92 3.34 -15.90
C GLU A 219 -2.20 3.28 -14.38
N THR A 220 -2.49 4.43 -13.77
CA THR A 220 -2.69 4.57 -12.32
C THR A 220 -4.12 5.01 -12.00
N TYR A 221 -4.72 4.40 -11.01
CA TYR A 221 -6.07 4.74 -10.54
C TYR A 221 -6.29 4.44 -9.07
N LEU A 222 -7.36 5.02 -8.50
CA LEU A 222 -7.83 4.74 -7.16
C LEU A 222 -8.76 3.51 -7.18
N MET A 223 -8.45 2.49 -6.39
CA MET A 223 -9.30 1.31 -6.23
C MET A 223 -10.50 1.64 -5.34
N THR A 224 -11.58 2.09 -5.96
CA THR A 224 -12.88 2.25 -5.31
C THR A 224 -13.74 0.99 -5.49
N PRO A 225 -14.80 0.77 -4.68
CA PRO A 225 -15.63 -0.43 -4.79
C PRO A 225 -16.11 -0.72 -6.21
N GLY A 226 -15.71 -1.87 -6.77
CA GLY A 226 -16.05 -2.31 -8.13
C GLY A 226 -15.25 -1.68 -9.26
N SER A 227 -14.17 -0.93 -8.96
CA SER A 227 -13.32 -0.29 -9.98
C SER A 227 -12.24 -1.24 -10.55
N VAL A 228 -11.83 -2.25 -9.79
CA VAL A 228 -10.77 -3.17 -10.22
C VAL A 228 -11.33 -4.22 -11.19
N PRO A 229 -10.82 -4.32 -12.44
CA PRO A 229 -11.26 -5.33 -13.41
C PRO A 229 -11.14 -6.76 -12.88
N GLU A 230 -12.06 -7.64 -13.28
CA GLU A 230 -12.05 -9.05 -12.83
C GLU A 230 -10.78 -9.81 -13.26
N ASP A 231 -10.19 -9.43 -14.39
CA ASP A 231 -8.97 -10.00 -14.97
C ASP A 231 -7.67 -9.26 -14.56
N ALA A 232 -7.78 -8.22 -13.71
CA ALA A 232 -6.61 -7.53 -13.19
C ALA A 232 -5.69 -8.49 -12.40
N PRO A 233 -4.36 -8.32 -12.46
CA PRO A 233 -3.42 -9.13 -11.71
C PRO A 233 -3.75 -9.16 -10.21
N ARG A 234 -3.62 -10.33 -9.57
CA ARG A 234 -3.89 -10.52 -8.15
C ARG A 234 -2.67 -11.13 -7.46
N GLY A 235 -2.22 -10.46 -6.44
CA GLY A 235 -1.12 -10.94 -5.63
C GLY A 235 -1.52 -12.12 -4.72
N LEU A 236 -0.53 -12.67 -4.03
CA LEU A 236 -0.64 -13.89 -3.24
C LEU A 236 -0.61 -13.60 -1.74
N THR A 237 -1.55 -14.18 -1.02
CA THR A 237 -1.53 -14.23 0.45
C THR A 237 -0.36 -15.11 0.95
N ASN A 238 -0.09 -15.09 2.25
CA ASN A 238 0.88 -16.01 2.90
C ASN A 238 0.59 -17.50 2.67
N THR A 239 -0.63 -17.83 2.23
CA THR A 239 -1.01 -19.21 1.90
C THR A 239 -0.83 -19.53 0.43
N GLY A 240 -0.28 -18.61 -0.37
CA GLY A 240 -0.08 -18.77 -1.82
C GLY A 240 -1.38 -18.71 -2.63
N ARG A 241 -2.45 -18.15 -2.07
CA ARG A 241 -3.73 -17.97 -2.74
C ARG A 241 -3.88 -16.51 -3.16
N HIS A 242 -4.61 -16.26 -4.24
CA HIS A 242 -4.91 -14.90 -4.65
C HIS A 242 -5.64 -14.14 -3.54
N ALA A 243 -5.16 -12.93 -3.29
CA ALA A 243 -5.84 -11.97 -2.45
C ALA A 243 -6.91 -11.22 -3.24
N GLU A 244 -7.95 -10.75 -2.56
CA GLU A 244 -8.88 -9.79 -3.11
C GLU A 244 -8.22 -8.41 -3.17
N PRO A 245 -8.51 -7.59 -4.20
CA PRO A 245 -7.98 -6.24 -4.27
C PRO A 245 -8.49 -5.40 -3.10
N TRP A 246 -7.65 -4.48 -2.62
CA TRP A 246 -8.03 -3.56 -1.55
C TRP A 246 -8.81 -2.36 -2.08
N GLU A 247 -10.01 -2.63 -2.60
CA GLU A 247 -10.96 -1.58 -2.95
C GLU A 247 -11.46 -0.90 -1.68
N MET A 248 -11.28 0.41 -1.58
CA MET A 248 -11.58 1.19 -0.38
C MET A 248 -12.43 2.41 -0.73
N GLU A 249 -13.29 2.83 0.21
CA GLU A 249 -14.02 4.08 0.14
C GLU A 249 -13.49 5.05 1.20
N GLY A 250 -13.88 4.90 2.46
CA GLY A 250 -13.49 5.80 3.54
C GLY A 250 -11.99 5.88 3.81
N SER A 251 -11.28 4.75 3.76
CA SER A 251 -9.83 4.66 3.95
C SER A 251 -9.01 4.77 2.65
N ALA A 252 -9.62 5.07 1.50
CA ALA A 252 -8.92 5.13 0.23
C ALA A 252 -7.66 6.03 0.25
N PRO A 253 -7.65 7.20 0.94
CA PRO A 253 -6.47 8.05 1.04
C PRO A 253 -5.28 7.40 1.78
N ALA A 254 -5.50 6.31 2.49
CA ALA A 254 -4.45 5.59 3.23
C ALA A 254 -3.78 4.47 2.44
N GLY A 255 -4.38 3.95 1.33
CA GLY A 255 -3.81 2.77 0.72
C GLY A 255 -4.42 2.23 -0.57
N ALA A 256 -5.30 2.96 -1.25
CA ALA A 256 -6.09 2.41 -2.35
C ALA A 256 -5.57 2.70 -3.76
N ILE A 257 -4.33 3.14 -3.95
CA ILE A 257 -3.80 3.35 -5.30
C ILE A 257 -3.29 2.03 -5.90
N ARG A 258 -3.68 1.79 -7.15
CA ARG A 258 -3.14 0.76 -8.03
C ARG A 258 -2.38 1.45 -9.16
N SER A 259 -1.18 0.96 -9.47
CA SER A 259 -0.25 1.61 -10.38
C SER A 259 0.63 0.57 -11.09
N THR A 260 1.63 1.03 -11.82
CA THR A 260 2.65 0.22 -12.49
C THR A 260 4.04 0.76 -12.15
N ALA A 261 5.10 -0.04 -12.35
CA ALA A 261 6.45 0.46 -12.16
C ALA A 261 6.77 1.64 -13.09
N SER A 262 6.22 1.63 -14.32
CA SER A 262 6.33 2.71 -15.29
C SER A 262 5.77 4.03 -14.73
N ASP A 263 4.55 4.00 -14.21
CA ASP A 263 3.92 5.21 -13.67
C ASP A 263 4.54 5.64 -12.34
N MET A 264 4.98 4.70 -11.50
CA MET A 264 5.69 5.03 -10.26
C MET A 264 7.05 5.70 -10.51
N ALA A 265 7.75 5.37 -11.63
CA ALA A 265 8.96 6.07 -12.04
C ALA A 265 8.67 7.53 -12.44
N LYS A 266 7.58 7.75 -13.20
CA LYS A 266 7.12 9.10 -13.56
C LYS A 266 6.71 9.90 -12.32
N PHE A 267 6.00 9.26 -11.37
CA PHE A 267 5.67 9.89 -10.09
C PHE A 267 6.91 10.31 -9.32
N ALA A 268 7.91 9.42 -9.20
CA ALA A 268 9.15 9.71 -8.48
C ALA A 268 9.89 10.89 -9.11
N GLU A 269 10.04 10.93 -10.45
CA GLU A 269 10.68 12.03 -11.17
C GLU A 269 9.91 13.34 -10.97
N TRP A 270 8.59 13.31 -11.21
CA TRP A 270 7.72 14.48 -11.03
C TRP A 270 7.73 14.99 -9.58
N PHE A 271 7.65 14.08 -8.60
CA PHE A 271 7.65 14.46 -7.18
C PHE A 271 8.96 15.11 -6.76
N MET A 272 10.11 14.58 -7.19
CA MET A 272 11.42 15.16 -6.87
C MET A 272 11.61 16.57 -7.46
N ASP A 273 10.84 16.94 -8.48
CA ASP A 273 10.86 18.29 -9.06
C ASP A 273 9.83 19.24 -8.43
N ASN A 274 8.72 18.74 -7.92
CA ASN A 274 7.56 19.53 -7.55
C ASN A 274 7.08 19.34 -6.10
N GLY A 275 7.43 18.21 -5.47
CA GLY A 275 6.95 17.82 -4.14
C GLY A 275 7.82 18.30 -2.99
N ASP A 276 7.39 17.97 -1.77
CA ASP A 276 8.13 18.24 -0.54
C ASP A 276 8.06 17.02 0.39
N THR A 277 9.22 16.51 0.77
CA THR A 277 9.34 15.31 1.62
C THR A 277 8.92 15.51 3.07
N GLU A 278 8.64 16.74 3.51
CA GLU A 278 8.03 16.99 4.83
C GLU A 278 6.59 16.52 4.95
N TYR A 279 5.96 16.11 3.84
CA TYR A 279 4.55 15.68 3.80
C TYR A 279 4.40 14.17 3.70
N GLY A 280 4.81 13.46 4.77
CA GLY A 280 4.51 12.03 4.97
C GLY A 280 5.62 11.06 4.55
N TRP A 281 6.74 11.54 3.99
CA TRP A 281 7.88 10.70 3.69
C TRP A 281 8.71 10.41 4.95
N VAL A 282 9.30 9.22 5.00
CA VAL A 282 10.17 8.81 6.10
C VAL A 282 11.63 9.03 5.70
N PRO A 283 12.43 9.78 6.50
CA PRO A 283 13.86 9.91 6.24
C PRO A 283 14.56 8.55 6.30
N ASN A 284 15.51 8.30 5.40
CA ASN A 284 16.33 7.08 5.48
C ASN A 284 17.40 7.27 6.56
N GLU A 285 17.29 6.48 7.65
CA GLU A 285 18.23 6.56 8.79
C GLU A 285 19.63 6.01 8.45
N ASP A 286 19.72 5.06 7.53
CA ASP A 286 20.95 4.37 7.15
C ASP A 286 21.66 4.99 5.95
N GLY A 287 21.11 6.06 5.35
CA GLY A 287 21.67 6.68 4.15
C GLY A 287 20.91 7.92 3.69
N PRO A 288 21.24 8.42 2.51
CA PRO A 288 20.54 9.55 1.95
C PRO A 288 19.14 9.16 1.45
N GLY A 289 18.26 10.16 1.36
CA GLY A 289 16.95 10.02 0.75
C GLY A 289 15.81 9.80 1.74
N PHE A 290 14.67 9.53 1.17
CA PHE A 290 13.39 9.33 1.86
C PHE A 290 12.69 8.13 1.27
N TRP A 291 11.88 7.47 2.06
CA TRP A 291 11.18 6.27 1.62
C TRP A 291 9.75 6.22 2.12
N HIS A 292 8.95 5.40 1.47
CA HIS A 292 7.72 4.84 2.04
C HIS A 292 7.49 3.43 1.50
N ASN A 293 7.11 2.53 2.39
CA ASN A 293 6.69 1.19 2.00
C ASN A 293 5.17 1.07 1.91
N GLY A 294 4.71 0.03 1.28
CA GLY A 294 3.30 -0.30 1.17
C GLY A 294 3.06 -1.80 1.23
N GLY A 295 1.96 -2.19 1.83
CA GLY A 295 1.57 -3.59 1.88
C GLY A 295 0.06 -3.74 1.84
N THR A 296 -0.39 -4.75 1.08
CA THR A 296 -1.75 -5.27 1.11
C THR A 296 -1.72 -6.76 1.44
N TYR A 297 -2.84 -7.46 1.32
CA TYR A 297 -2.79 -8.91 1.51
C TYR A 297 -2.19 -9.65 0.31
N GLY A 298 -2.00 -8.98 -0.82
CA GLY A 298 -1.45 -9.54 -2.05
C GLY A 298 -0.12 -8.95 -2.49
N TYR A 299 0.28 -7.80 -1.97
CA TYR A 299 1.45 -7.07 -2.48
C TYR A 299 2.29 -6.48 -1.36
N SER A 300 3.58 -6.36 -1.65
CA SER A 300 4.53 -5.56 -0.87
C SER A 300 5.30 -4.64 -1.81
N THR A 301 5.44 -3.37 -1.42
CA THR A 301 5.99 -2.30 -2.25
C THR A 301 6.94 -1.44 -1.43
N MET A 302 8.02 -0.98 -2.04
CA MET A 302 8.91 0.03 -1.48
C MET A 302 9.27 1.04 -2.56
N LEU A 303 9.21 2.32 -2.22
CA LEU A 303 9.72 3.43 -3.03
C LEU A 303 10.71 4.24 -2.19
N ILE A 304 11.90 4.45 -2.74
CA ILE A 304 12.96 5.30 -2.18
C ILE A 304 13.23 6.41 -3.18
N ILE A 305 13.35 7.64 -2.70
CA ILE A 305 13.72 8.83 -3.50
C ILE A 305 14.84 9.63 -2.84
N GLU A 306 15.67 10.25 -3.62
CA GLU A 306 16.66 11.22 -3.19
C GLU A 306 16.56 12.47 -4.08
N PRO A 307 15.79 13.49 -3.66
CA PRO A 307 15.52 14.67 -4.47
C PRO A 307 16.77 15.44 -4.89
N ASP A 308 17.78 15.52 -4.01
CA ASP A 308 19.01 16.30 -4.25
C ASP A 308 19.83 15.75 -5.42
N THR A 309 19.85 14.44 -5.61
CA THR A 309 20.61 13.78 -6.68
C THR A 309 19.72 13.22 -7.79
N LYS A 310 18.39 13.39 -7.68
CA LYS A 310 17.40 12.87 -8.64
C LYS A 310 17.52 11.37 -8.85
N ARG A 311 17.75 10.62 -7.77
CA ARG A 311 17.77 9.16 -7.77
C ARG A 311 16.52 8.58 -7.11
N ALA A 312 16.06 7.46 -7.63
CA ALA A 312 15.00 6.69 -7.00
C ALA A 312 15.15 5.20 -7.30
N ALA A 313 14.59 4.38 -6.41
CA ALA A 313 14.40 2.95 -6.62
C ALA A 313 13.02 2.53 -6.15
N PHE A 314 12.43 1.60 -6.87
CA PHE A 314 11.14 1.02 -6.58
C PHE A 314 11.22 -0.48 -6.73
N ALA A 315 10.62 -1.21 -5.82
CA ALA A 315 10.40 -2.64 -5.94
C ALA A 315 8.98 -3.00 -5.49
N ASN A 316 8.34 -3.87 -6.23
CA ASN A 316 7.08 -4.51 -5.86
C ASN A 316 7.20 -6.02 -6.01
N ASN A 317 6.60 -6.72 -5.07
CA ASN A 317 6.43 -8.16 -5.05
C ASN A 317 4.94 -8.47 -4.86
N ASP A 318 4.39 -9.32 -5.72
CA ASP A 318 2.99 -9.74 -5.65
C ASP A 318 2.75 -10.85 -4.60
N SER A 319 3.46 -10.75 -3.49
CA SER A 319 3.23 -11.52 -2.26
C SER A 319 3.42 -10.63 -1.02
N ARG A 320 3.23 -11.20 0.17
CA ARG A 320 3.34 -10.44 1.44
C ARG A 320 4.76 -10.33 1.99
N VAL A 321 5.75 -10.91 1.33
CA VAL A 321 7.16 -10.75 1.76
C VAL A 321 7.60 -9.34 1.41
N GLY A 322 8.19 -8.63 2.39
CA GLY A 322 8.62 -7.24 2.25
C GLY A 322 9.65 -7.04 1.14
N THR A 323 9.64 -5.88 0.51
CA THR A 323 10.57 -5.49 -0.56
C THR A 323 11.55 -4.42 -0.11
N GLU A 324 11.61 -4.13 1.20
CA GLU A 324 12.42 -3.07 1.77
C GLU A 324 13.91 -3.30 1.49
N ASP A 325 14.43 -4.48 1.79
CA ASP A 325 15.84 -4.81 1.59
C ASP A 325 16.20 -4.86 0.09
N LEU A 326 15.29 -5.37 -0.75
CA LEU A 326 15.47 -5.37 -2.19
C LEU A 326 15.58 -3.94 -2.75
N ALA A 327 14.60 -3.07 -2.43
CA ALA A 327 14.60 -1.71 -2.93
C ALA A 327 15.80 -0.90 -2.42
N GLN A 328 16.23 -1.12 -1.15
CA GLN A 328 17.41 -0.49 -0.60
C GLN A 328 18.68 -0.94 -1.35
N ALA A 329 18.83 -2.24 -1.62
CA ALA A 329 19.97 -2.74 -2.39
C ALA A 329 20.04 -2.12 -3.80
N LEU A 330 18.90 -2.03 -4.50
CA LEU A 330 18.83 -1.38 -5.81
C LEU A 330 19.19 0.11 -5.74
N PHE A 331 18.76 0.80 -4.68
CA PHE A 331 19.07 2.21 -4.48
C PHE A 331 20.54 2.45 -4.17
N ASP A 332 21.16 1.60 -3.35
CA ASP A 332 22.59 1.70 -2.97
C ASP A 332 23.52 1.50 -4.17
N GLU A 333 23.15 0.64 -5.12
CA GLU A 333 23.91 0.43 -6.34
C GLU A 333 23.94 1.66 -7.26
N LEU A 334 22.93 2.56 -7.18
CA LEU A 334 22.95 3.83 -7.88
C LEU A 334 24.03 4.81 -7.37
N ALA A 335 24.57 4.56 -6.17
CA ALA A 335 25.60 5.39 -5.56
C ALA A 335 27.03 4.94 -5.94
N SER A 336 27.19 3.76 -6.56
CA SER A 336 28.46 3.16 -6.94
C SER A 336 28.86 3.51 -8.36
#